data_92d8e0a41bcb877c5d61e87c887ee2a7
#
_entry.id   92d8e0a41bcb877c5d61e87c887ee2a7
#
_cell.length_a   1.000
_cell.length_b   1.000
_cell.length_c   1.000
_cell.angle_alpha   90.00
_cell.angle_beta   90.00
_cell.angle_gamma   90.00
#
_symmetry.space_group_name_H-M   'P 1'
#
loop_
_entity.id
_entity.type
_entity.pdbx_description
1 polymer ?
#
loop_
_entity_poly.entity_id
_entity_poly.type
_entity_poly.pdbx_seq_one_letter_code
_entity_poly.pdbx_strand_id
1 'polypeptide(L)'
;MALKKLFKIFIEINIIANMVMVLFSCENSLDKVKEFIDTDTINGVLAYNVNFTRSDSGFVQAKLMAPVMHNIEGDSSALEFPKGFEAYIFNRNNKPSSKIRGDYGIRYDKDELIFIKDSVVVEDLETKETLLTETLYWNQKTKKIYTRNFVKITSPDKIIYGDSLNANEDFSQRVIHGMRATLEIEDEE
;
A
#
# COMPACT_ATOMS: atom_id res chain seq x y z
N MET A 1 -31.16 49.71 -41.50
CA MET A 1 -30.19 50.02 -40.41
C MET A 1 -30.61 49.39 -39.08
N ALA A 2 -31.88 49.28 -38.74
CA ALA A 2 -32.40 48.68 -37.50
C ALA A 2 -32.14 47.17 -37.34
N LEU A 3 -32.26 46.38 -38.41
CA LEU A 3 -32.12 44.91 -38.37
C LEU A 3 -30.69 44.43 -37.99
N LYS A 4 -29.64 45.13 -38.44
CA LYS A 4 -28.27 44.85 -38.08
C LYS A 4 -27.99 45.16 -36.60
N LYS A 5 -28.65 46.15 -36.04
CA LYS A 5 -28.52 46.54 -34.63
C LYS A 5 -29.19 45.53 -33.70
N LEU A 6 -30.35 45.04 -34.09
CA LEU A 6 -31.07 43.97 -33.38
C LEU A 6 -30.26 42.65 -33.38
N PHE A 7 -29.66 42.27 -34.51
CA PHE A 7 -28.86 41.05 -34.63
C PHE A 7 -27.59 41.12 -33.76
N LYS A 8 -26.96 42.29 -33.65
CA LYS A 8 -25.78 42.48 -32.80
C LYS A 8 -26.13 42.35 -31.31
N ILE A 9 -27.25 42.92 -30.88
CA ILE A 9 -27.76 42.83 -29.51
C ILE A 9 -28.09 41.36 -29.17
N PHE A 10 -28.67 40.60 -30.09
CA PHE A 10 -28.98 39.18 -29.88
C PHE A 10 -27.72 38.32 -29.70
N ILE A 11 -26.64 38.60 -30.43
CA ILE A 11 -25.36 37.93 -30.27
C ILE A 11 -24.72 38.26 -28.91
N GLU A 12 -24.72 39.51 -28.49
CA GLU A 12 -24.16 39.94 -27.20
C GLU A 12 -24.91 39.31 -26.02
N ILE A 13 -26.22 39.19 -26.07
CA ILE A 13 -27.04 38.52 -25.05
C ILE A 13 -26.74 37.04 -24.99
N ASN A 14 -26.55 36.35 -26.14
CA ASN A 14 -26.20 34.94 -26.16
C ASN A 14 -24.79 34.68 -25.59
N ILE A 15 -23.82 35.55 -25.86
CA ILE A 15 -22.45 35.44 -25.28
C ILE A 15 -22.48 35.61 -23.77
N ILE A 16 -23.24 36.59 -23.27
CA ILE A 16 -23.40 36.83 -21.82
C ILE A 16 -24.10 35.65 -21.15
N ALA A 17 -25.18 35.11 -21.76
CA ALA A 17 -25.90 33.97 -21.24
C ALA A 17 -25.04 32.71 -21.17
N ASN A 18 -24.18 32.42 -22.19
CA ASN A 18 -23.22 31.33 -22.15
C ASN A 18 -22.12 31.53 -21.08
N MET A 19 -21.65 32.76 -20.90
CA MET A 19 -20.64 33.08 -19.89
C MET A 19 -21.15 32.89 -18.45
N VAL A 20 -22.46 33.23 -18.21
CA VAL A 20 -23.09 33.00 -16.92
C VAL A 20 -23.33 31.52 -16.63
N MET A 21 -23.59 30.69 -17.66
CA MET A 21 -23.85 29.27 -17.50
C MET A 21 -22.59 28.50 -17.07
N VAL A 22 -21.38 28.96 -17.44
CA VAL A 22 -20.12 28.37 -17.04
C VAL A 22 -19.82 28.59 -15.54
N LEU A 23 -20.36 29.62 -14.92
CA LEU A 23 -20.13 29.92 -13.51
C LEU A 23 -20.95 29.06 -12.53
N PHE A 24 -21.96 28.32 -13.00
CA PHE A 24 -22.80 27.43 -12.18
C PHE A 24 -22.41 25.94 -12.27
N SER A 25 -21.32 25.60 -12.96
CA SER A 25 -20.94 24.21 -13.25
C SER A 25 -19.93 23.63 -12.27
N CYS A 26 -19.99 23.96 -10.98
CA CYS A 26 -19.26 23.21 -9.95
C CYS A 26 -19.86 23.44 -8.57
N GLU A 27 -20.98 22.79 -8.27
CA GLU A 27 -21.33 22.48 -6.88
C GLU A 27 -21.05 20.99 -6.63
N ASN A 28 -19.83 20.67 -6.23
CA ASN A 28 -19.60 19.48 -5.44
C ASN A 28 -20.14 19.77 -4.04
N SER A 29 -21.24 19.11 -3.68
CA SER A 29 -21.85 19.24 -2.37
C SER A 29 -20.85 18.73 -1.31
N LEU A 30 -20.27 19.64 -0.56
CA LEU A 30 -19.43 19.38 0.62
C LEU A 30 -20.18 18.57 1.71
N ASP A 31 -21.51 18.49 1.61
CA ASP A 31 -22.34 17.75 2.56
C ASP A 31 -22.18 16.23 2.44
N LYS A 32 -21.85 15.69 1.26
CA LYS A 32 -21.54 14.26 1.11
C LYS A 32 -20.18 13.85 1.67
N VAL A 33 -19.27 14.79 1.86
CA VAL A 33 -17.97 14.52 2.48
C VAL A 33 -18.08 14.49 4.00
N LYS A 34 -19.04 15.22 4.58
CA LYS A 34 -19.27 15.26 6.04
C LYS A 34 -19.95 14.02 6.59
N GLU A 35 -20.71 13.29 5.79
CA GLU A 35 -21.41 12.07 6.22
C GLU A 35 -20.48 10.87 6.49
N PHE A 36 -19.20 10.96 6.07
CA PHE A 36 -18.18 9.93 6.30
C PHE A 36 -17.21 10.28 7.43
N ILE A 37 -17.33 11.44 8.05
CA ILE A 37 -16.52 11.83 9.19
C ILE A 37 -17.36 11.62 10.45
N ASP A 38 -17.33 10.40 10.96
CA ASP A 38 -17.79 10.12 12.31
C ASP A 38 -16.86 10.87 13.27
N THR A 39 -17.46 11.81 14.03
CA THR A 39 -16.75 12.88 14.77
C THR A 39 -16.23 12.38 16.11
N ASP A 40 -15.51 11.27 16.14
CA ASP A 40 -14.72 10.87 17.30
C ASP A 40 -13.23 11.00 16.95
N THR A 41 -12.69 12.20 17.26
CA THR A 41 -11.25 12.53 17.47
C THR A 41 -10.22 11.66 16.71
N ILE A 42 -10.44 11.35 15.45
CA ILE A 42 -9.44 10.74 14.60
C ILE A 42 -8.60 11.89 14.03
N ASN A 43 -7.43 12.14 14.60
CA ASN A 43 -6.45 13.05 14.01
C ASN A 43 -5.90 12.40 12.72
N GLY A 44 -6.57 12.63 11.58
CA GLY A 44 -6.09 12.09 10.33
C GLY A 44 -7.17 11.90 9.26
N VAL A 45 -6.79 11.26 8.16
CA VAL A 45 -7.65 11.00 7.00
C VAL A 45 -7.88 9.50 6.85
N LEU A 46 -9.15 9.10 6.76
CA LEU A 46 -9.55 7.74 6.39
C LEU A 46 -9.80 7.65 4.89
N ALA A 47 -9.26 6.62 4.25
CA ALA A 47 -9.53 6.27 2.87
C ALA A 47 -9.99 4.81 2.76
N TYR A 48 -10.95 4.56 1.87
CA TYR A 48 -11.53 3.23 1.64
C TYR A 48 -11.18 2.72 0.25
N ASN A 49 -11.03 1.39 0.11
CA ASN A 49 -10.72 0.72 -1.15
C ASN A 49 -9.48 1.32 -1.82
N VAL A 50 -8.41 1.46 -1.05
CA VAL A 50 -7.17 2.10 -1.47
C VAL A 50 -6.44 1.22 -2.48
N ASN A 51 -6.00 1.85 -3.57
CA ASN A 51 -5.08 1.27 -4.54
C ASN A 51 -3.99 2.29 -4.82
N PHE A 52 -2.84 2.10 -4.22
CA PHE A 52 -1.70 3.01 -4.28
C PHE A 52 -0.59 2.42 -5.13
N THR A 53 -0.05 3.21 -6.05
CA THR A 53 1.12 2.83 -6.85
C THR A 53 2.24 3.84 -6.65
N ARG A 54 3.39 3.37 -6.23
CA ARG A 54 4.62 4.16 -6.14
C ARG A 54 5.48 3.89 -7.37
N SER A 55 5.84 4.97 -8.07
CA SER A 55 6.76 4.90 -9.20
C SER A 55 7.95 5.84 -8.96
N ASP A 56 9.10 5.45 -9.44
CA ASP A 56 10.31 6.27 -9.45
C ASP A 56 10.99 6.17 -10.82
N SER A 57 11.35 7.33 -11.40
CA SER A 57 12.03 7.43 -12.70
C SER A 57 11.36 6.62 -13.83
N GLY A 58 10.01 6.55 -13.82
CA GLY A 58 9.22 5.83 -14.82
C GLY A 58 9.04 4.33 -14.55
N PHE A 59 9.63 3.80 -13.48
CA PHE A 59 9.48 2.39 -13.08
C PHE A 59 8.57 2.27 -11.87
N VAL A 60 7.64 1.31 -11.92
CA VAL A 60 6.82 0.97 -10.75
C VAL A 60 7.72 0.31 -9.72
N GLN A 61 7.70 0.81 -8.48
CA GLN A 61 8.44 0.26 -7.35
C GLN A 61 7.56 -0.64 -6.49
N ALA A 62 6.33 -0.19 -6.23
CA ALA A 62 5.40 -0.92 -5.39
C ALA A 62 3.94 -0.60 -5.76
N LYS A 63 3.07 -1.57 -5.54
CA LYS A 63 1.61 -1.40 -5.51
C LYS A 63 1.09 -1.91 -4.20
N LEU A 64 0.17 -1.16 -3.58
CA LEU A 64 -0.47 -1.53 -2.33
C LEU A 64 -1.98 -1.42 -2.49
N MET A 65 -2.70 -2.43 -2.02
CA MET A 65 -4.15 -2.48 -1.97
C MET A 65 -4.59 -2.72 -0.53
N ALA A 66 -5.57 -1.94 -0.06
CA ALA A 66 -6.11 -2.09 1.28
C ALA A 66 -7.60 -1.71 1.31
N PRO A 67 -8.44 -2.42 2.07
CA PRO A 67 -9.84 -2.05 2.25
C PRO A 67 -10.00 -0.71 2.96
N VAL A 68 -9.12 -0.43 3.94
CA VAL A 68 -9.12 0.82 4.73
C VAL A 68 -7.68 1.25 4.97
N MET A 69 -7.43 2.54 4.80
CA MET A 69 -6.19 3.20 5.16
C MET A 69 -6.50 4.38 6.07
N HIS A 70 -5.78 4.48 7.16
CA HIS A 70 -5.85 5.57 8.09
C HIS A 70 -4.51 6.32 8.10
N ASN A 71 -4.50 7.55 7.61
CA ASN A 71 -3.35 8.43 7.70
C ASN A 71 -3.45 9.22 8.99
N ILE A 72 -2.67 8.86 9.99
CA ILE A 72 -2.65 9.49 11.32
C ILE A 72 -1.69 10.66 11.26
N GLU A 73 -2.17 11.86 11.60
CA GLU A 73 -1.40 13.10 11.61
C GLU A 73 -1.01 13.50 13.03
N GLY A 74 0.12 14.22 13.16
CA GLY A 74 0.61 14.75 14.46
C GLY A 74 2.02 14.30 14.80
N ASP A 75 2.38 14.36 16.08
CA ASP A 75 3.72 14.05 16.58
C ASP A 75 4.15 12.59 16.35
N SER A 76 3.18 11.70 16.17
CA SER A 76 3.34 10.28 15.88
C SER A 76 2.70 9.92 14.56
N SER A 77 3.04 10.69 13.49
CA SER A 77 2.47 10.43 12.17
C SER A 77 2.71 8.99 11.71
N ALA A 78 1.65 8.35 11.22
CA ALA A 78 1.68 6.96 10.82
C ALA A 78 0.65 6.68 9.71
N LEU A 79 0.92 5.67 8.92
CA LEU A 79 0.01 5.13 7.92
C LEU A 79 -0.43 3.75 8.37
N GLU A 80 -1.69 3.60 8.73
CA GLU A 80 -2.26 2.38 9.30
C GLU A 80 -3.22 1.70 8.32
N PHE A 81 -3.21 0.37 8.31
CA PHE A 81 -4.09 -0.50 7.54
C PHE A 81 -4.83 -1.45 8.50
N PRO A 82 -5.90 -0.98 9.17
CA PRO A 82 -6.55 -1.71 10.26
C PRO A 82 -7.34 -2.95 9.81
N LYS A 83 -7.60 -3.09 8.52
CA LYS A 83 -8.29 -4.24 7.92
C LYS A 83 -7.40 -5.00 6.93
N GLY A 84 -6.10 -4.98 7.17
CA GLY A 84 -5.11 -5.64 6.35
C GLY A 84 -4.77 -4.91 5.05
N PHE A 85 -3.79 -5.47 4.37
CA PHE A 85 -3.31 -4.97 3.09
C PHE A 85 -2.62 -6.09 2.29
N GLU A 86 -2.47 -5.83 1.00
CA GLU A 86 -1.65 -6.61 0.09
C GLU A 86 -0.74 -5.65 -0.68
N ALA A 87 0.56 -5.94 -0.73
CA ALA A 87 1.54 -5.13 -1.42
C ALA A 87 2.39 -5.98 -2.36
N TYR A 88 2.65 -5.46 -3.55
CA TYR A 88 3.56 -6.03 -4.54
C TYR A 88 4.77 -5.11 -4.68
N ILE A 89 5.96 -5.69 -4.64
CA ILE A 89 7.22 -5.03 -4.95
C ILE A 89 7.63 -5.44 -6.36
N PHE A 90 8.13 -4.49 -7.14
CA PHE A 90 8.48 -4.69 -8.54
C PHE A 90 9.99 -4.60 -8.74
N ASN A 91 10.50 -5.45 -9.63
CA ASN A 91 11.87 -5.36 -10.08
C ASN A 91 12.02 -4.30 -11.21
N ARG A 92 13.26 -4.06 -11.65
CA ARG A 92 13.57 -3.07 -12.70
C ARG A 92 12.92 -3.36 -14.06
N ASN A 93 12.42 -4.56 -14.28
CA ASN A 93 11.72 -4.97 -15.50
C ASN A 93 10.20 -4.75 -15.42
N ASN A 94 9.72 -4.00 -14.40
CA ASN A 94 8.31 -3.79 -14.08
C ASN A 94 7.52 -5.11 -13.87
N LYS A 95 8.21 -6.16 -13.41
CA LYS A 95 7.57 -7.42 -13.01
C LYS A 95 7.49 -7.49 -11.48
N PRO A 96 6.38 -7.96 -10.92
CA PRO A 96 6.30 -8.18 -9.48
C PRO A 96 7.31 -9.27 -9.09
N SER A 97 8.20 -8.93 -8.15
CA SER A 97 9.23 -9.83 -7.60
C SER A 97 8.84 -10.39 -6.25
N SER A 98 8.10 -9.62 -5.46
CA SER A 98 7.66 -10.05 -4.14
C SER A 98 6.24 -9.59 -3.85
N LYS A 99 5.56 -10.34 -3.00
CA LYS A 99 4.23 -10.04 -2.49
C LYS A 99 4.25 -10.12 -0.97
N ILE A 100 3.65 -9.15 -0.32
CA ILE A 100 3.55 -9.07 1.15
C ILE A 100 2.09 -8.84 1.51
N ARG A 101 1.57 -9.58 2.49
CA ARG A 101 0.25 -9.35 3.07
C ARG A 101 0.24 -9.58 4.57
N GLY A 102 -0.72 -8.96 5.24
CA GLY A 102 -1.04 -9.17 6.64
C GLY A 102 -2.43 -8.64 6.94
N ASP A 103 -3.04 -9.13 8.00
CA ASP A 103 -4.39 -8.71 8.40
C ASP A 103 -4.38 -7.35 9.11
N TYR A 104 -3.19 -6.88 9.50
CA TYR A 104 -2.94 -5.54 10.02
C TYR A 104 -1.56 -5.05 9.60
N GLY A 105 -1.43 -3.75 9.33
CA GLY A 105 -0.16 -3.10 9.07
C GLY A 105 -0.14 -1.66 9.54
N ILE A 106 1.03 -1.19 9.98
CA ILE A 106 1.26 0.22 10.31
C ILE A 106 2.70 0.61 9.96
N ARG A 107 2.85 1.78 9.36
CA ARG A 107 4.13 2.40 9.09
C ARG A 107 4.26 3.66 9.94
N TYR A 108 5.27 3.72 10.77
CA TYR A 108 5.64 4.89 11.56
C TYR A 108 6.61 5.76 10.77
N ASP A 109 6.21 6.98 10.42
CA ASP A 109 6.99 7.85 9.53
C ASP A 109 8.31 8.31 10.17
N LYS A 110 8.28 8.70 11.44
CA LYS A 110 9.45 9.18 12.18
C LYS A 110 10.55 8.12 12.32
N ASP A 111 10.15 6.88 12.57
CA ASP A 111 11.06 5.76 12.79
C ASP A 111 11.39 5.01 11.51
N GLU A 112 10.65 5.30 10.43
CA GLU A 112 10.70 4.55 9.16
C GLU A 112 10.56 3.04 9.40
N LEU A 113 9.71 2.69 10.37
CA LEU A 113 9.45 1.33 10.81
C LEU A 113 8.07 0.90 10.29
N ILE A 114 8.05 -0.22 9.59
CA ILE A 114 6.81 -0.90 9.21
C ILE A 114 6.64 -2.09 10.14
N PHE A 115 5.47 -2.19 10.75
CA PHE A 115 5.05 -3.33 11.56
C PHE A 115 3.83 -3.96 10.90
N ILE A 116 3.89 -5.27 10.72
CA ILE A 116 2.84 -6.11 10.11
C ILE A 116 2.52 -7.20 11.12
N LYS A 117 1.26 -7.51 11.30
CA LYS A 117 0.84 -8.59 12.18
C LYS A 117 -0.39 -9.31 11.65
N ASP A 118 -0.64 -10.44 12.28
CA ASP A 118 -1.74 -11.35 12.05
C ASP A 118 -1.69 -11.92 10.61
N SER A 119 -1.41 -13.21 10.50
CA SER A 119 -1.34 -13.95 9.21
C SER A 119 -0.35 -13.35 8.20
N VAL A 120 0.84 -12.97 8.65
CA VAL A 120 1.85 -12.37 7.76
C VAL A 120 2.38 -13.38 6.77
N VAL A 121 2.30 -13.05 5.49
CA VAL A 121 2.83 -13.85 4.38
C VAL A 121 3.74 -12.97 3.52
N VAL A 122 4.95 -13.43 3.27
CA VAL A 122 5.87 -12.85 2.29
C VAL A 122 6.19 -13.91 1.25
N GLU A 123 5.88 -13.61 -0.01
CA GLU A 123 6.12 -14.49 -1.15
C GLU A 123 7.21 -13.88 -2.04
N ASP A 124 8.26 -14.61 -2.30
CA ASP A 124 9.20 -14.35 -3.39
C ASP A 124 8.64 -15.01 -4.65
N LEU A 125 8.24 -14.21 -5.62
CA LEU A 125 7.60 -14.67 -6.85
C LEU A 125 8.61 -15.23 -7.87
N GLU A 126 9.90 -14.95 -7.69
CA GLU A 126 10.97 -15.44 -8.54
C GLU A 126 11.45 -16.83 -8.07
N THR A 127 11.76 -16.97 -6.79
CA THR A 127 12.26 -18.24 -6.20
C THR A 127 11.13 -19.18 -5.74
N LYS A 128 9.88 -18.70 -5.68
CA LYS A 128 8.71 -19.44 -5.15
C LYS A 128 8.82 -19.75 -3.65
N GLU A 129 9.65 -18.99 -2.95
CA GLU A 129 9.77 -19.11 -1.50
C GLU A 129 8.64 -18.34 -0.81
N THR A 130 8.05 -18.93 0.21
CA THR A 130 7.00 -18.32 1.02
C THR A 130 7.39 -18.33 2.49
N LEU A 131 7.42 -17.15 3.12
CA LEU A 131 7.58 -16.97 4.56
C LEU A 131 6.21 -16.76 5.21
N LEU A 132 5.92 -17.52 6.26
CA LEU A 132 4.76 -17.37 7.13
C LEU A 132 5.25 -17.03 8.55
N THR A 133 4.64 -16.02 9.17
CA THR A 133 4.89 -15.63 10.56
C THR A 133 3.71 -14.87 11.13
N GLU A 134 3.67 -14.69 12.44
CA GLU A 134 2.63 -13.92 13.13
C GLU A 134 2.87 -12.42 13.06
N THR A 135 4.14 -11.99 13.17
CA THR A 135 4.51 -10.58 13.07
C THR A 135 5.75 -10.39 12.23
N LEU A 136 5.89 -9.21 11.62
CA LEU A 136 7.07 -8.83 10.87
C LEU A 136 7.38 -7.34 11.09
N TYR A 137 8.64 -7.03 11.32
CA TYR A 137 9.15 -5.67 11.42
C TYR A 137 10.09 -5.41 10.24
N TRP A 138 9.89 -4.28 9.56
CA TRP A 138 10.81 -3.80 8.54
C TRP A 138 11.28 -2.40 8.91
N ASN A 139 12.53 -2.30 9.28
CA ASN A 139 13.19 -1.02 9.55
C ASN A 139 13.88 -0.54 8.27
N GLN A 140 13.29 0.48 7.64
CA GLN A 140 13.74 1.03 6.36
C GLN A 140 15.05 1.83 6.50
N LYS A 141 15.32 2.44 7.69
CA LYS A 141 16.59 3.13 7.98
C LYS A 141 17.78 2.18 7.97
N THR A 142 17.63 1.03 8.62
CA THR A 142 18.69 0.03 8.75
C THR A 142 18.66 -1.03 7.67
N LYS A 143 17.63 -1.00 6.81
CA LYS A 143 17.36 -1.99 5.75
C LYS A 143 17.32 -3.42 6.30
N LYS A 144 16.66 -3.59 7.45
CA LYS A 144 16.52 -4.87 8.13
C LYS A 144 15.06 -5.26 8.28
N ILE A 145 14.81 -6.55 8.04
CA ILE A 145 13.54 -7.22 8.29
C ILE A 145 13.77 -8.25 9.39
N TYR A 146 12.88 -8.28 10.38
CA TYR A 146 13.02 -9.25 11.47
C TYR A 146 11.66 -9.61 12.09
N THR A 147 11.65 -10.80 12.69
CA THR A 147 10.56 -11.24 13.57
C THR A 147 11.14 -12.02 14.74
N ARG A 148 10.48 -11.97 15.88
CA ARG A 148 10.75 -12.76 17.08
C ARG A 148 9.75 -13.90 17.26
N ASN A 149 8.83 -14.05 16.32
CA ASN A 149 7.85 -15.12 16.29
C ASN A 149 8.34 -16.27 15.44
N PHE A 150 7.70 -17.42 15.64
CA PHE A 150 7.90 -18.59 14.83
C PHE A 150 7.78 -18.27 13.34
N VAL A 151 8.68 -18.83 12.54
CA VAL A 151 8.69 -18.71 11.09
C VAL A 151 8.60 -20.08 10.44
N LYS A 152 7.83 -20.15 9.36
CA LYS A 152 7.83 -21.26 8.41
C LYS A 152 8.21 -20.72 7.05
N ILE A 153 9.28 -21.22 6.47
CA ILE A 153 9.73 -20.88 5.13
C ILE A 153 9.58 -22.11 4.26
N THR A 154 8.79 -22.01 3.20
CA THR A 154 8.53 -23.08 2.25
C THR A 154 9.14 -22.73 0.91
N SER A 155 9.99 -23.57 0.37
CA SER A 155 10.54 -23.53 -0.97
C SER A 155 10.13 -24.78 -1.72
N PRO A 156 10.32 -24.89 -3.03
CA PRO A 156 9.98 -26.08 -3.81
C PRO A 156 10.65 -27.37 -3.31
N ASP A 157 11.86 -27.27 -2.72
CA ASP A 157 12.71 -28.39 -2.34
C ASP A 157 12.80 -28.60 -0.82
N LYS A 158 12.30 -27.66 0.00
CA LYS A 158 12.48 -27.75 1.46
C LYS A 158 11.47 -26.92 2.23
N ILE A 159 11.30 -27.30 3.49
CA ILE A 159 10.56 -26.51 4.49
C ILE A 159 11.52 -26.24 5.65
N ILE A 160 11.66 -24.98 6.01
CA ILE A 160 12.46 -24.52 7.14
C ILE A 160 11.53 -23.94 8.19
N TYR A 161 11.75 -24.34 9.44
CA TYR A 161 11.09 -23.75 10.61
C TYR A 161 12.14 -23.06 11.47
N GLY A 162 11.74 -21.99 12.15
CA GLY A 162 12.60 -21.27 13.07
C GLY A 162 11.80 -20.54 14.14
N ASP A 163 12.46 -20.17 15.22
CA ASP A 163 11.85 -19.46 16.34
C ASP A 163 11.92 -17.93 16.13
N SER A 164 12.84 -17.45 15.30
CA SER A 164 12.95 -16.06 14.88
C SER A 164 13.73 -15.94 13.57
N LEU A 165 13.58 -14.77 12.91
CA LEU A 165 14.28 -14.43 11.68
C LEU A 165 14.87 -13.02 11.77
N ASN A 166 16.10 -12.86 11.29
CA ASN A 166 16.70 -11.57 10.93
C ASN A 166 17.19 -11.66 9.47
N ALA A 167 16.83 -10.66 8.66
CA ALA A 167 17.22 -10.58 7.26
C ALA A 167 17.52 -9.14 6.83
N ASN A 168 18.24 -8.97 5.73
CA ASN A 168 18.24 -7.72 4.99
C ASN A 168 16.94 -7.59 4.16
N GLU A 169 16.65 -6.39 3.65
CA GLU A 169 15.36 -6.11 3.00
C GLU A 169 15.10 -6.90 1.71
N ASP A 170 16.14 -7.43 1.07
CA ASP A 170 16.06 -8.28 -0.13
C ASP A 170 16.14 -9.79 0.19
N PHE A 171 16.17 -10.17 1.48
CA PHE A 171 16.30 -11.55 1.97
C PHE A 171 17.54 -12.31 1.48
N SER A 172 18.50 -11.66 0.81
CA SER A 172 19.73 -12.30 0.32
C SER A 172 20.63 -12.80 1.46
N GLN A 173 20.56 -12.14 2.63
CA GLN A 173 21.24 -12.56 3.85
C GLN A 173 20.22 -12.69 4.96
N ARG A 174 20.13 -13.88 5.55
CA ARG A 174 19.20 -14.15 6.65
C ARG A 174 19.82 -15.06 7.69
N VAL A 175 19.42 -14.83 8.94
CA VAL A 175 19.76 -15.67 10.10
C VAL A 175 18.46 -16.16 10.72
N ILE A 176 18.31 -17.46 10.86
CA ILE A 176 17.16 -18.12 11.46
C ILE A 176 17.65 -18.77 12.74
N HIS A 177 17.07 -18.43 13.87
CA HIS A 177 17.37 -19.05 15.15
C HIS A 177 16.42 -20.21 15.42
N GLY A 178 16.90 -21.25 16.12
CA GLY A 178 16.11 -22.44 16.41
C GLY A 178 15.71 -23.23 15.14
N MET A 179 16.56 -23.18 14.11
CA MET A 179 16.26 -23.74 12.78
C MET A 179 16.05 -25.25 12.82
N ARG A 180 14.99 -25.72 12.17
CA ARG A 180 14.69 -27.11 11.82
C ARG A 180 14.30 -27.15 10.36
N ALA A 181 14.80 -28.11 9.60
CA ALA A 181 14.50 -28.23 8.18
C ALA A 181 14.08 -29.66 7.82
N THR A 182 13.12 -29.73 6.89
CA THR A 182 12.77 -30.97 6.20
C THR A 182 13.13 -30.78 4.73
N LEU A 183 13.88 -31.73 4.18
CA LEU A 183 14.30 -31.76 2.79
C LEU A 183 13.49 -32.83 2.07
N GLU A 184 13.03 -32.54 0.87
CA GLU A 184 12.53 -33.54 -0.05
C GLU A 184 13.71 -34.12 -0.80
N ILE A 185 13.94 -35.45 -0.69
CA ILE A 185 14.99 -36.15 -1.41
C ILE A 185 14.29 -36.85 -2.57
N GLU A 186 14.56 -36.44 -3.80
CA GLU A 186 14.19 -37.22 -4.98
C GLU A 186 15.15 -38.44 -5.01
N ASP A 187 14.62 -39.65 -4.85
CA ASP A 187 15.36 -40.87 -5.10
C ASP A 187 15.55 -40.97 -6.63
N GLU A 188 16.77 -40.85 -7.11
CA GLU A 188 17.12 -41.18 -8.50
C GLU A 188 16.87 -42.67 -8.73
N GLU A 189 15.84 -43.01 -9.52
CA GLU A 189 15.65 -44.34 -10.12
C GLU A 189 16.56 -44.57 -11.33
#